data_0ad007e913a6f81f3c918d3826b759c5
#
_entry.id   0ad007e913a6f81f3c918d3826b759c5
#
_cell.length_a   1.000
_cell.length_b   1.000
_cell.length_c   1.000
_cell.angle_alpha   90.00
_cell.angle_beta   90.00
_cell.angle_gamma   90.00
#
_symmetry.space_group_name_H-M   'P 1'
#
loop_
_entity.id
_entity.type
_entity.pdbx_description
1 polymer ?
#
loop_
_entity_poly.entity_id
_entity_poly.type
_entity_poly.pdbx_seq_one_letter_code
_entity_poly.pdbx_strand_id
1 'polypeptide(L)'
;MKQSVSYIAEHVVGTGSFGVVFQAKCRETGEVVAIKKVLQDKRYKNRELQIMHMLDHPNIVGLKHYFFSTTERNELYLNLVLEFVPETVNRMARQYNRMNQRVPLIYVKLYTYQICRALAYIHNCVGICHRDIKPQNVLVNPHTHQLKICDFGSAKVLVKGEPYISYICSRYYRAPELIFGATEYTTAIDLWSTGCVMAKLLLGQPLFPGESGVDQLVEIIKVLGTPTREEIKCMNPNYTEFKFPQIKAHPWHKVFQKKLPPEAMDLVSRFLQYSPDLRCTAMEACMHPFFDELRDPNTRLPNGRPLPPLFNFRSQELNGIPPEVVERLVPEHARRQNLFMALRT
;
A
#
# COMPACT_ATOMS: atom_id res chain seq x y z
N MET A 1 35.32 11.08 -14.12
CA MET A 1 35.37 11.53 -12.71
C MET A 1 33.99 11.23 -12.09
N LYS A 2 33.91 10.37 -11.07
CA LYS A 2 32.64 10.20 -10.31
C LYS A 2 32.40 11.52 -9.57
N GLN A 3 31.37 12.25 -9.94
CA GLN A 3 30.92 13.42 -9.18
C GLN A 3 30.58 12.94 -7.77
N SER A 4 31.25 13.46 -6.77
CA SER A 4 30.87 13.23 -5.37
C SER A 4 29.59 14.02 -5.09
N VAL A 5 28.55 13.34 -4.63
CA VAL A 5 27.26 13.94 -4.28
C VAL A 5 27.17 14.05 -2.77
N SER A 6 26.79 15.22 -2.27
CA SER A 6 26.64 15.47 -0.84
C SER A 6 25.25 16.03 -0.48
N TYR A 7 24.81 15.74 0.73
CA TYR A 7 23.49 16.12 1.22
C TYR A 7 23.57 16.93 2.51
N ILE A 8 22.67 17.89 2.64
CA ILE A 8 22.45 18.62 3.90
C ILE A 8 21.11 18.15 4.46
N ALA A 9 21.13 17.55 5.64
CA ALA A 9 19.92 17.21 6.38
C ALA A 9 19.24 18.50 6.86
N GLU A 10 17.94 18.62 6.60
CA GLU A 10 17.16 19.79 6.99
C GLU A 10 16.36 19.53 8.27
N HIS A 11 15.56 18.49 8.31
CA HIS A 11 14.80 18.08 9.48
C HIS A 11 14.36 16.62 9.41
N VAL A 12 13.99 16.07 10.56
CA VAL A 12 13.44 14.72 10.67
C VAL A 12 11.98 14.72 10.22
N VAL A 13 11.63 13.82 9.30
CA VAL A 13 10.25 13.66 8.80
C VAL A 13 9.58 12.40 9.32
N GLY A 14 10.35 11.45 9.84
CA GLY A 14 9.82 10.23 10.44
C GLY A 14 10.85 9.52 11.31
N THR A 15 10.36 8.85 12.34
CA THR A 15 11.13 7.96 13.21
C THR A 15 10.34 6.69 13.47
N GLY A 16 11.03 5.57 13.68
CA GLY A 16 10.41 4.30 14.00
C GLY A 16 11.45 3.26 14.40
N SER A 17 11.01 2.03 14.58
CA SER A 17 11.89 0.89 14.85
C SER A 17 12.91 0.64 13.73
N PHE A 18 12.60 1.10 12.53
CA PHE A 18 13.46 1.02 11.34
C PHE A 18 14.63 2.02 11.36
N GLY A 19 14.57 3.08 12.18
CA GLY A 19 15.54 4.17 12.21
C GLY A 19 14.90 5.54 12.02
N VAL A 20 15.60 6.44 11.34
CA VAL A 20 15.20 7.84 11.15
C VAL A 20 15.15 8.19 9.67
N VAL A 21 14.14 8.94 9.26
CA VAL A 21 14.02 9.52 7.92
C VAL A 21 14.16 11.03 8.00
N PHE A 22 15.08 11.57 7.21
CA PHE A 22 15.33 13.02 7.11
C PHE A 22 14.86 13.54 5.76
N GLN A 23 14.28 14.75 5.75
CA GLN A 23 14.31 15.58 4.55
C GLN A 23 15.70 16.14 4.40
N ALA A 24 16.27 16.05 3.22
CA ALA A 24 17.62 16.55 2.92
C ALA A 24 17.63 17.23 1.55
N LYS A 25 18.67 18.02 1.32
CA LYS A 25 18.89 18.73 0.07
C LYS A 25 20.24 18.38 -0.52
N CYS A 26 20.26 17.99 -1.77
CA CYS A 26 21.51 17.80 -2.52
C CYS A 26 22.21 19.15 -2.70
N ARG A 27 23.49 19.22 -2.28
CA ARG A 27 24.27 20.47 -2.40
C ARG A 27 24.51 20.89 -3.84
N GLU A 28 24.77 19.92 -4.68
CA GLU A 28 25.16 20.14 -6.08
C GLU A 28 23.98 20.54 -6.97
N THR A 29 22.80 19.95 -6.74
CA THR A 29 21.61 20.14 -7.61
C THR A 29 20.49 20.95 -6.96
N GLY A 30 20.51 21.10 -5.63
CA GLY A 30 19.41 21.71 -4.88
C GLY A 30 18.18 20.80 -4.75
N GLU A 31 18.25 19.56 -5.24
CA GLU A 31 17.14 18.60 -5.20
C GLU A 31 16.81 18.19 -3.76
N VAL A 32 15.52 18.19 -3.43
CA VAL A 32 15.04 17.70 -2.14
C VAL A 32 14.84 16.19 -2.21
N VAL A 33 15.37 15.49 -1.22
CA VAL A 33 15.29 14.03 -1.10
C VAL A 33 14.86 13.62 0.32
N ALA A 34 14.46 12.37 0.47
CA ALA A 34 14.33 11.73 1.77
C ALA A 34 15.52 10.78 1.99
N ILE A 35 16.14 10.83 3.16
CA ILE A 35 17.21 9.90 3.52
C ILE A 35 16.75 9.07 4.71
N LYS A 36 16.61 7.76 4.48
CA LYS A 36 16.31 6.78 5.52
C LYS A 36 17.61 6.19 6.06
N LYS A 37 17.90 6.46 7.32
CA LYS A 37 19.09 5.99 8.02
C LYS A 37 18.75 4.79 8.87
N VAL A 38 19.35 3.65 8.57
CA VAL A 38 19.08 2.35 9.19
C VAL A 38 20.37 1.77 9.77
N LEU A 39 20.31 1.30 11.01
CA LEU A 39 21.44 0.57 11.61
C LEU A 39 21.67 -0.72 10.82
N GLN A 40 22.91 -0.91 10.36
CA GLN A 40 23.30 -2.04 9.53
C GLN A 40 24.10 -3.06 10.34
N ASP A 41 23.64 -4.30 10.36
CA ASP A 41 24.45 -5.42 10.83
C ASP A 41 25.50 -5.76 9.77
N LYS A 42 26.78 -5.66 10.15
CA LYS A 42 27.92 -5.90 9.25
C LYS A 42 27.98 -7.34 8.69
N ARG A 43 27.27 -8.27 9.33
CA ARG A 43 27.27 -9.70 8.94
C ARG A 43 26.31 -10.01 7.78
N TYR A 44 25.31 -9.18 7.53
CA TYR A 44 24.24 -9.45 6.58
C TYR A 44 24.07 -8.33 5.57
N LYS A 45 23.66 -8.69 4.35
CA LYS A 45 23.18 -7.73 3.36
C LYS A 45 21.82 -7.18 3.79
N ASN A 46 21.59 -5.90 3.59
CA ASN A 46 20.32 -5.29 3.93
C ASN A 46 19.24 -5.71 2.91
N ARG A 47 18.17 -6.36 3.40
CA ARG A 47 17.10 -6.86 2.55
C ARG A 47 16.30 -5.73 1.90
N GLU A 48 16.03 -4.64 2.61
CA GLU A 48 15.33 -3.49 2.05
C GLU A 48 16.07 -2.91 0.84
N LEU A 49 17.39 -2.74 0.95
CA LEU A 49 18.22 -2.27 -0.17
C LEU A 49 18.14 -3.23 -1.36
N GLN A 50 18.21 -4.53 -1.14
CA GLN A 50 18.12 -5.53 -2.21
C GLN A 50 16.77 -5.45 -2.93
N ILE A 51 15.69 -5.29 -2.17
CA ILE A 51 14.34 -5.15 -2.73
C ILE A 51 14.19 -3.84 -3.49
N MET A 52 14.64 -2.71 -2.91
CA MET A 52 14.55 -1.41 -3.56
C MET A 52 15.29 -1.36 -4.91
N HIS A 53 16.36 -2.10 -5.08
CA HIS A 53 17.04 -2.23 -6.36
C HIS A 53 16.21 -2.90 -7.46
N MET A 54 15.23 -3.73 -7.09
CA MET A 54 14.37 -4.42 -8.05
C MET A 54 13.14 -3.59 -8.45
N LEU A 55 12.85 -2.51 -7.71
CA LEU A 55 11.63 -1.73 -7.87
C LEU A 55 11.83 -0.53 -8.79
N ASP A 56 10.98 -0.44 -9.79
CA ASP A 56 10.85 0.72 -10.68
C ASP A 56 9.39 0.84 -11.12
N HIS A 57 8.64 1.70 -10.45
CA HIS A 57 7.21 1.87 -10.72
C HIS A 57 6.75 3.29 -10.34
N PRO A 58 5.85 3.92 -11.10
CA PRO A 58 5.38 5.28 -10.83
C PRO A 58 4.65 5.45 -9.49
N ASN A 59 4.13 4.38 -8.90
CA ASN A 59 3.43 4.40 -7.60
C ASN A 59 4.26 3.81 -6.45
N ILE A 60 5.57 3.73 -6.64
CA ILE A 60 6.53 3.30 -5.61
C ILE A 60 7.64 4.34 -5.50
N VAL A 61 8.01 4.68 -4.27
CA VAL A 61 9.12 5.60 -4.01
C VAL A 61 10.41 5.07 -4.62
N GLY A 62 11.06 5.88 -5.45
CA GLY A 62 12.31 5.52 -6.12
C GLY A 62 13.52 5.62 -5.21
N LEU A 63 14.40 4.62 -5.29
CA LEU A 63 15.76 4.69 -4.71
C LEU A 63 16.67 5.44 -5.68
N LYS A 64 17.19 6.59 -5.25
CA LYS A 64 18.14 7.40 -6.05
C LYS A 64 19.55 6.85 -5.96
N HIS A 65 20.04 6.65 -4.75
CA HIS A 65 21.27 5.95 -4.43
C HIS A 65 21.35 5.64 -2.92
N TYR A 66 22.45 5.04 -2.50
CA TYR A 66 22.69 4.71 -1.11
C TYR A 66 24.17 4.90 -0.75
N PHE A 67 24.44 5.09 0.53
CA PHE A 67 25.79 5.15 1.06
C PHE A 67 25.84 4.67 2.52
N PHE A 68 27.02 4.27 2.96
CA PHE A 68 27.25 3.88 4.35
C PHE A 68 27.91 5.02 5.12
N SER A 69 27.56 5.11 6.40
CA SER A 69 28.20 6.02 7.35
C SER A 69 28.49 5.30 8.66
N THR A 70 29.53 5.74 9.36
CA THR A 70 29.92 5.20 10.67
C THR A 70 29.87 6.30 11.71
N THR A 71 29.46 5.96 12.93
CA THR A 71 29.50 6.84 14.10
C THR A 71 30.85 6.73 14.81
N GLU A 72 31.12 7.65 15.74
CA GLU A 72 32.27 7.61 16.63
C GLU A 72 32.33 6.30 17.46
N ARG A 73 31.17 5.69 17.70
CA ARG A 73 31.05 4.38 18.37
C ARG A 73 31.25 3.19 17.43
N ASN A 74 31.69 3.42 16.21
CA ASN A 74 31.93 2.41 15.17
C ASN A 74 30.63 1.63 14.77
N GLU A 75 29.47 2.26 14.92
CA GLU A 75 28.19 1.73 14.41
C GLU A 75 28.09 2.04 12.92
N LEU A 76 27.73 1.02 12.13
CA LEU A 76 27.53 1.17 10.69
C LEU A 76 26.08 1.48 10.39
N TYR A 77 25.82 2.52 9.64
CA TYR A 77 24.51 2.90 9.13
C TYR A 77 24.44 2.83 7.61
N LEU A 78 23.35 2.26 7.11
CA LEU A 78 22.95 2.36 5.72
C LEU A 78 22.05 3.58 5.56
N ASN A 79 22.37 4.43 4.59
CA ASN A 79 21.58 5.60 4.22
C ASN A 79 20.98 5.38 2.84
N LEU A 80 19.65 5.24 2.79
CA LEU A 80 18.91 5.13 1.54
C LEU A 80 18.44 6.50 1.11
N VAL A 81 18.91 6.98 -0.03
CA VAL A 81 18.49 8.25 -0.62
C VAL A 81 17.30 7.99 -1.53
N LEU A 82 16.17 8.50 -1.14
CA LEU A 82 14.87 8.22 -1.74
C LEU A 82 14.28 9.49 -2.35
N GLU A 83 13.40 9.30 -3.31
CA GLU A 83 12.52 10.34 -3.80
C GLU A 83 11.71 10.95 -2.64
N PHE A 84 11.61 12.28 -2.61
CA PHE A 84 10.85 12.99 -1.59
C PHE A 84 9.42 13.25 -2.07
N VAL A 85 8.46 12.82 -1.27
CA VAL A 85 7.03 13.11 -1.46
C VAL A 85 6.52 13.75 -0.17
N PRO A 86 5.95 14.96 -0.22
CA PRO A 86 5.82 15.81 0.97
C PRO A 86 4.75 15.38 1.97
N GLU A 87 3.72 14.63 1.54
CA GLU A 87 2.57 14.34 2.38
C GLU A 87 2.32 12.84 2.49
N THR A 88 1.60 12.42 3.54
CA THR A 88 1.08 11.06 3.68
C THR A 88 -0.44 11.06 3.62
N VAL A 89 -1.01 9.95 3.16
CA VAL A 89 -2.46 9.74 3.21
C VAL A 89 -2.98 9.85 4.65
N ASN A 90 -2.18 9.42 5.63
CA ASN A 90 -2.52 9.54 7.04
C ASN A 90 -2.68 11.00 7.50
N ARG A 91 -1.73 11.86 7.18
CA ARG A 91 -1.79 13.29 7.54
C ARG A 91 -2.94 13.99 6.82
N MET A 92 -3.12 13.68 5.56
CA MET A 92 -4.21 14.25 4.77
C MET A 92 -5.58 13.86 5.34
N ALA A 93 -5.79 12.60 5.68
CA ALA A 93 -7.03 12.14 6.32
C ALA A 93 -7.29 12.83 7.68
N ARG A 94 -6.22 13.04 8.46
CA ARG A 94 -6.31 13.79 9.71
C ARG A 94 -6.72 15.25 9.52
N GLN A 95 -6.24 15.92 8.46
CA GLN A 95 -6.63 17.29 8.13
C GLN A 95 -8.13 17.39 7.86
N TYR A 96 -8.69 16.48 7.06
CA TYR A 96 -10.13 16.41 6.82
C TYR A 96 -10.91 16.19 8.14
N ASN A 97 -10.45 15.28 8.98
CA ASN A 97 -11.09 15.04 10.28
C ASN A 97 -11.07 16.26 11.19
N ARG A 98 -9.96 17.00 11.24
CA ARG A 98 -9.87 18.26 12.04
C ARG A 98 -10.85 19.33 11.56
N MET A 99 -11.14 19.36 10.25
CA MET A 99 -12.14 20.23 9.66
C MET A 99 -13.57 19.67 9.75
N ASN A 100 -13.75 18.55 10.44
CA ASN A 100 -15.01 17.82 10.54
C ASN A 100 -15.57 17.42 9.15
N GLN A 101 -14.68 17.14 8.23
CA GLN A 101 -14.99 16.73 6.85
C GLN A 101 -14.51 15.31 6.58
N ARG A 102 -15.06 14.71 5.53
CA ARG A 102 -14.58 13.42 5.01
C ARG A 102 -13.72 13.65 3.78
N VAL A 103 -12.80 12.74 3.55
CA VAL A 103 -12.02 12.72 2.32
C VAL A 103 -12.98 12.63 1.12
N PRO A 104 -12.89 13.53 0.15
CA PRO A 104 -13.73 13.45 -1.05
C PRO A 104 -13.60 12.10 -1.76
N LEU A 105 -14.71 11.59 -2.27
CA LEU A 105 -14.76 10.24 -2.85
C LEU A 105 -13.80 10.08 -4.05
N ILE A 106 -13.59 11.14 -4.83
CA ILE A 106 -12.62 11.11 -5.93
C ILE A 106 -11.20 10.79 -5.44
N TYR A 107 -10.81 11.30 -4.28
CA TYR A 107 -9.50 10.99 -3.69
C TYR A 107 -9.44 9.57 -3.14
N VAL A 108 -10.52 9.05 -2.57
CA VAL A 108 -10.59 7.64 -2.16
C VAL A 108 -10.39 6.73 -3.37
N LYS A 109 -11.04 7.03 -4.50
CA LYS A 109 -10.84 6.31 -5.77
C LYS A 109 -9.39 6.39 -6.24
N LEU A 110 -8.84 7.62 -6.34
CA LEU A 110 -7.48 7.85 -6.79
C LEU A 110 -6.44 7.11 -5.95
N TYR A 111 -6.56 7.18 -4.64
CA TYR A 111 -5.55 6.58 -3.75
C TYR A 111 -5.68 5.07 -3.71
N THR A 112 -6.87 4.53 -3.61
CA THR A 112 -7.09 3.08 -3.61
C THR A 112 -6.64 2.46 -4.94
N TYR A 113 -6.96 3.09 -6.06
CA TYR A 113 -6.51 2.62 -7.37
C TYR A 113 -4.97 2.56 -7.48
N GLN A 114 -4.29 3.62 -7.08
CA GLN A 114 -2.83 3.70 -7.18
C GLN A 114 -2.13 2.71 -6.23
N ILE A 115 -2.68 2.49 -5.04
CA ILE A 115 -2.22 1.41 -4.15
C ILE A 115 -2.35 0.05 -4.84
N CYS A 116 -3.51 -0.25 -5.42
CA CYS A 116 -3.75 -1.51 -6.11
C CYS A 116 -2.82 -1.71 -7.31
N ARG A 117 -2.57 -0.67 -8.09
CA ARG A 117 -1.64 -0.74 -9.22
C ARG A 117 -0.21 -1.03 -8.76
N ALA A 118 0.25 -0.37 -7.70
CA ALA A 118 1.56 -0.64 -7.10
C ALA A 118 1.65 -2.08 -6.58
N LEU A 119 0.61 -2.56 -5.88
CA LEU A 119 0.57 -3.93 -5.37
C LEU A 119 0.53 -4.97 -6.51
N ALA A 120 -0.20 -4.72 -7.58
CA ALA A 120 -0.18 -5.60 -8.76
C ALA A 120 1.24 -5.76 -9.31
N TYR A 121 1.99 -4.66 -9.38
CA TYR A 121 3.39 -4.69 -9.81
C TYR A 121 4.27 -5.50 -8.86
N ILE A 122 4.26 -5.22 -7.55
CA ILE A 122 5.15 -5.92 -6.62
C ILE A 122 4.77 -7.39 -6.44
N HIS A 123 3.48 -7.72 -6.48
CA HIS A 123 3.02 -9.10 -6.33
C HIS A 123 3.28 -9.94 -7.59
N ASN A 124 2.96 -9.42 -8.78
CA ASN A 124 2.97 -10.18 -10.01
C ASN A 124 4.29 -10.07 -10.80
N CYS A 125 4.90 -8.87 -10.83
CA CYS A 125 6.13 -8.66 -11.61
C CYS A 125 7.39 -8.97 -10.82
N VAL A 126 7.39 -8.68 -9.52
CA VAL A 126 8.57 -8.82 -8.66
C VAL A 126 8.46 -10.02 -7.71
N GLY A 127 7.25 -10.42 -7.34
CA GLY A 127 7.00 -11.56 -6.45
C GLY A 127 7.21 -11.23 -4.97
N ILE A 128 6.95 -10.00 -4.57
CA ILE A 128 7.19 -9.49 -3.22
C ILE A 128 5.86 -9.18 -2.54
N CYS A 129 5.77 -9.47 -1.23
CA CYS A 129 4.74 -8.97 -0.33
C CYS A 129 5.31 -7.77 0.45
N HIS A 130 4.57 -6.67 0.53
CA HIS A 130 4.99 -5.47 1.25
C HIS A 130 4.99 -5.69 2.76
N ARG A 131 3.93 -6.29 3.28
CA ARG A 131 3.69 -6.68 4.67
C ARG A 131 3.51 -5.53 5.68
N ASP A 132 3.43 -4.28 5.22
CA ASP A 132 3.14 -3.14 6.08
C ASP A 132 2.40 -2.00 5.35
N ILE A 133 1.37 -2.35 4.59
CA ILE A 133 0.47 -1.37 3.96
C ILE A 133 -0.37 -0.71 5.03
N LYS A 134 -0.23 0.61 5.16
CA LYS A 134 -0.96 1.47 6.10
C LYS A 134 -0.92 2.92 5.63
N PRO A 135 -1.80 3.81 6.12
CA PRO A 135 -1.84 5.20 5.65
C PRO A 135 -0.53 5.98 5.84
N GLN A 136 0.27 5.61 6.83
CA GLN A 136 1.57 6.24 7.10
C GLN A 136 2.64 5.88 6.06
N ASN A 137 2.49 4.74 5.39
CA ASN A 137 3.41 4.25 4.35
C ASN A 137 2.92 4.53 2.93
N VAL A 138 1.91 5.36 2.80
CA VAL A 138 1.37 5.79 1.50
C VAL A 138 1.57 7.30 1.38
N LEU A 139 2.51 7.68 0.53
CA LEU A 139 2.86 9.07 0.27
C LEU A 139 2.01 9.62 -0.87
N VAL A 140 1.70 10.90 -0.80
CA VAL A 140 0.90 11.59 -1.82
C VAL A 140 1.41 13.00 -2.07
N ASN A 141 1.47 13.37 -3.33
CA ASN A 141 1.70 14.75 -3.71
C ASN A 141 0.38 15.53 -3.54
N PRO A 142 0.33 16.55 -2.69
CA PRO A 142 -0.92 17.26 -2.38
C PRO A 142 -1.46 18.10 -3.56
N HIS A 143 -0.65 18.33 -4.59
CA HIS A 143 -1.04 19.13 -5.77
C HIS A 143 -1.53 18.25 -6.93
N THR A 144 -0.87 17.13 -7.18
CA THR A 144 -1.16 16.23 -8.30
C THR A 144 -1.97 15.02 -7.90
N HIS A 145 -1.98 14.67 -6.60
CA HIS A 145 -2.55 13.46 -6.03
C HIS A 145 -1.94 12.16 -6.57
N GLN A 146 -0.73 12.25 -7.13
CA GLN A 146 0.07 11.06 -7.40
C GLN A 146 0.50 10.43 -6.08
N LEU A 147 0.31 9.13 -6.00
CA LEU A 147 0.56 8.33 -4.81
C LEU A 147 1.78 7.44 -5.01
N LYS A 148 2.58 7.27 -3.96
CA LYS A 148 3.71 6.36 -3.94
C LYS A 148 3.75 5.59 -2.63
N ILE A 149 3.85 4.25 -2.72
CA ILE A 149 4.08 3.39 -1.57
C ILE A 149 5.54 3.48 -1.15
N CYS A 150 5.79 3.56 0.14
CA CYS A 150 7.13 3.59 0.74
C CYS A 150 7.29 2.54 1.83
N ASP A 151 8.48 2.48 2.41
CA ASP A 151 8.89 1.60 3.50
C ASP A 151 8.78 0.11 3.16
N PHE A 152 9.79 -0.39 2.48
CA PHE A 152 9.96 -1.82 2.15
C PHE A 152 10.78 -2.58 3.18
N GLY A 153 10.93 -2.03 4.40
CA GLY A 153 11.71 -2.65 5.48
C GLY A 153 11.15 -3.99 5.96
N SER A 154 9.85 -4.20 5.82
CA SER A 154 9.17 -5.46 6.14
C SER A 154 8.93 -6.35 4.92
N ALA A 155 9.18 -5.85 3.72
CA ALA A 155 8.89 -6.56 2.48
C ALA A 155 9.73 -7.83 2.33
N LYS A 156 9.14 -8.84 1.70
CA LYS A 156 9.81 -10.13 1.50
C LYS A 156 9.21 -10.88 0.32
N VAL A 157 10.06 -11.65 -0.37
CA VAL A 157 9.62 -12.67 -1.33
C VAL A 157 8.98 -13.79 -0.54
N LEU A 158 7.74 -14.14 -0.87
CA LEU A 158 7.04 -15.27 -0.25
C LEU A 158 7.10 -16.47 -1.19
N VAL A 159 7.60 -17.60 -0.65
CA VAL A 159 7.72 -18.87 -1.36
C VAL A 159 6.78 -19.88 -0.70
N LYS A 160 5.96 -20.55 -1.50
CA LYS A 160 5.01 -21.56 -1.02
C LYS A 160 5.78 -22.69 -0.27
N GLY A 161 5.29 -23.00 0.90
CA GLY A 161 5.87 -24.03 1.77
C GLY A 161 6.96 -23.55 2.72
N GLU A 162 7.41 -22.30 2.60
CA GLU A 162 8.33 -21.70 3.57
C GLU A 162 7.58 -20.97 4.68
N PRO A 163 7.97 -21.17 5.96
CA PRO A 163 7.34 -20.47 7.07
C PRO A 163 7.90 -19.04 7.22
N TYR A 164 7.00 -18.11 7.58
CA TYR A 164 7.33 -16.72 7.85
C TYR A 164 6.77 -16.28 9.20
N ILE A 165 7.31 -15.21 9.76
CA ILE A 165 6.81 -14.65 11.00
C ILE A 165 5.36 -14.17 10.83
N SER A 166 4.47 -14.52 11.75
CA SER A 166 3.08 -14.08 11.76
C SER A 166 2.90 -12.69 12.38
N TYR A 167 3.79 -12.31 13.28
CA TYR A 167 3.76 -11.00 13.94
C TYR A 167 4.38 -9.94 13.04
N ILE A 168 3.67 -9.60 11.99
CA ILE A 168 4.04 -8.63 10.96
C ILE A 168 2.82 -7.73 10.67
N CYS A 169 2.99 -6.64 9.98
CA CYS A 169 2.04 -5.57 9.71
C CYS A 169 1.69 -4.74 10.96
N SER A 170 1.28 -3.51 10.72
CA SER A 170 0.76 -2.63 11.75
C SER A 170 -0.64 -3.06 12.19
N ARG A 171 -0.90 -2.99 13.47
CA ARG A 171 -2.01 -3.63 14.16
C ARG A 171 -3.38 -3.47 13.48
N TYR A 172 -3.82 -2.25 13.22
CA TYR A 172 -5.15 -1.99 12.65
C TYR A 172 -5.32 -2.48 11.20
N TYR A 173 -4.23 -2.77 10.53
CA TYR A 173 -4.16 -3.16 9.10
C TYR A 173 -3.74 -4.61 8.91
N ARG A 174 -3.60 -5.35 10.01
CA ARG A 174 -3.17 -6.75 10.04
C ARG A 174 -4.28 -7.69 9.62
N ALA A 175 -3.99 -8.55 8.65
CA ALA A 175 -4.92 -9.56 8.18
C ALA A 175 -5.24 -10.61 9.27
N PRO A 176 -6.48 -11.16 9.28
CA PRO A 176 -6.90 -12.08 10.33
C PRO A 176 -6.08 -13.35 10.37
N GLU A 177 -5.60 -13.89 9.26
CA GLU A 177 -4.71 -15.06 9.26
C GLU A 177 -3.43 -14.82 10.05
N LEU A 178 -2.91 -13.61 10.07
CA LEU A 178 -1.74 -13.23 10.88
C LEU A 178 -2.09 -13.19 12.37
N ILE A 179 -3.29 -12.74 12.71
CA ILE A 179 -3.79 -12.74 14.10
C ILE A 179 -3.98 -14.18 14.59
N PHE A 180 -4.43 -15.08 13.71
CA PHE A 180 -4.51 -16.51 13.99
C PHE A 180 -3.15 -17.24 13.98
N GLY A 181 -2.05 -16.52 13.81
CA GLY A 181 -0.71 -17.07 13.90
C GLY A 181 -0.25 -17.86 12.68
N ALA A 182 -0.87 -17.65 11.51
CA ALA A 182 -0.44 -18.32 10.27
C ALA A 182 1.01 -17.98 9.93
N THR A 183 1.80 -18.99 9.60
CA THR A 183 3.18 -18.87 9.15
C THR A 183 3.32 -19.03 7.64
N GLU A 184 2.35 -19.67 6.99
CA GLU A 184 2.23 -19.79 5.54
C GLU A 184 1.11 -18.88 5.04
N TYR A 185 1.41 -17.63 4.79
CA TYR A 185 0.49 -16.65 4.22
C TYR A 185 0.96 -16.17 2.84
N THR A 186 0.12 -15.44 2.16
CA THR A 186 0.37 -14.98 0.78
C THR A 186 0.35 -13.46 0.69
N THR A 187 0.59 -12.93 -0.50
CA THR A 187 0.44 -11.51 -0.82
C THR A 187 -0.97 -10.97 -0.57
N ALA A 188 -1.97 -11.84 -0.37
CA ALA A 188 -3.34 -11.47 -0.02
C ALA A 188 -3.44 -10.67 1.30
N ILE A 189 -2.44 -10.76 2.19
CA ILE A 189 -2.39 -9.91 3.40
C ILE A 189 -2.33 -8.42 3.06
N ASP A 190 -1.66 -8.06 1.97
CA ASP A 190 -1.57 -6.67 1.51
C ASP A 190 -2.92 -6.15 1.00
N LEU A 191 -3.76 -7.00 0.43
CA LEU A 191 -5.10 -6.64 -0.04
C LEU A 191 -6.05 -6.40 1.14
N TRP A 192 -5.95 -7.19 2.20
CA TRP A 192 -6.66 -6.92 3.45
C TRP A 192 -6.29 -5.53 3.98
N SER A 193 -5.00 -5.25 4.11
CA SER A 193 -4.49 -3.96 4.58
C SER A 193 -5.00 -2.80 3.70
N THR A 194 -5.04 -2.99 2.39
CA THR A 194 -5.58 -2.00 1.43
C THR A 194 -7.07 -1.74 1.69
N GLY A 195 -7.84 -2.78 1.93
CA GLY A 195 -9.25 -2.66 2.34
C GLY A 195 -9.42 -1.84 3.62
N CYS A 196 -8.56 -2.05 4.59
CA CYS A 196 -8.54 -1.27 5.84
C CYS A 196 -8.17 0.20 5.61
N VAL A 197 -7.22 0.49 4.71
CA VAL A 197 -6.87 1.86 4.32
C VAL A 197 -8.06 2.55 3.64
N MET A 198 -8.67 1.89 2.67
CA MET A 198 -9.87 2.40 1.97
C MET A 198 -11.02 2.67 2.96
N ALA A 199 -11.30 1.74 3.85
CA ALA A 199 -12.33 1.89 4.88
C ALA A 199 -12.06 3.08 5.81
N LYS A 200 -10.80 3.30 6.21
CA LYS A 200 -10.42 4.46 7.01
C LYS A 200 -10.67 5.78 6.28
N LEU A 201 -10.37 5.84 4.99
CA LEU A 201 -10.65 7.04 4.18
C LEU A 201 -12.14 7.33 4.09
N LEU A 202 -12.97 6.29 3.98
CA LEU A 202 -14.43 6.42 3.93
C LEU A 202 -15.05 6.78 5.29
N LEU A 203 -14.53 6.21 6.39
CA LEU A 203 -15.05 6.41 7.75
C LEU A 203 -14.48 7.63 8.46
N GLY A 204 -13.21 7.97 8.16
CA GLY A 204 -12.41 8.94 8.88
C GLY A 204 -11.72 8.42 10.13
N GLN A 205 -11.87 7.14 10.43
CA GLN A 205 -11.23 6.44 11.55
C GLN A 205 -10.93 4.98 11.18
N PRO A 206 -10.01 4.29 11.86
CA PRO A 206 -9.75 2.89 11.61
C PRO A 206 -11.01 2.03 11.74
N LEU A 207 -11.18 1.07 10.81
CA LEU A 207 -12.32 0.15 10.83
C LEU A 207 -12.17 -0.90 11.95
N PHE A 208 -10.96 -1.39 12.17
CA PHE A 208 -10.65 -2.45 13.13
C PHE A 208 -9.62 -1.98 14.17
N PRO A 209 -9.98 -1.03 15.05
CA PRO A 209 -9.07 -0.64 16.12
C PRO A 209 -8.91 -1.77 17.13
N GLY A 210 -7.87 -1.75 17.92
CA GLY A 210 -7.62 -2.72 18.97
C GLY A 210 -6.22 -2.55 19.53
N GLU A 211 -6.05 -2.77 20.83
CA GLU A 211 -4.75 -2.63 21.48
C GLU A 211 -3.95 -3.94 21.52
N SER A 212 -4.64 -5.05 21.31
CA SER A 212 -4.06 -6.39 21.19
C SER A 212 -4.58 -7.11 19.95
N GLY A 213 -3.98 -8.25 19.61
CA GLY A 213 -4.49 -9.10 18.54
C GLY A 213 -5.90 -9.61 18.82
N VAL A 214 -6.18 -9.97 20.07
CA VAL A 214 -7.52 -10.43 20.50
C VAL A 214 -8.56 -9.30 20.34
N ASP A 215 -8.25 -8.09 20.80
CA ASP A 215 -9.14 -6.93 20.64
C ASP A 215 -9.44 -6.65 19.19
N GLN A 216 -8.41 -6.70 18.34
CA GLN A 216 -8.55 -6.48 16.91
C GLN A 216 -9.44 -7.57 16.27
N LEU A 217 -9.27 -8.82 16.64
CA LEU A 217 -10.10 -9.91 16.15
C LEU A 217 -11.57 -9.71 16.54
N VAL A 218 -11.83 -9.25 17.77
CA VAL A 218 -13.18 -8.90 18.23
C VAL A 218 -13.80 -7.82 17.34
N GLU A 219 -13.04 -6.76 17.01
CA GLU A 219 -13.52 -5.70 16.11
C GLU A 219 -13.79 -6.21 14.67
N ILE A 220 -12.97 -7.14 14.18
CA ILE A 220 -13.21 -7.79 12.88
C ILE A 220 -14.51 -8.61 12.93
N ILE A 221 -14.71 -9.41 13.97
CA ILE A 221 -15.90 -10.25 14.13
C ILE A 221 -17.18 -9.41 14.25
N LYS A 222 -17.14 -8.27 14.91
CA LYS A 222 -18.28 -7.34 14.99
C LYS A 222 -18.77 -6.88 13.61
N VAL A 223 -17.88 -6.77 12.64
CA VAL A 223 -18.19 -6.32 11.29
C VAL A 223 -18.46 -7.48 10.35
N LEU A 224 -17.56 -8.44 10.26
CA LEU A 224 -17.64 -9.57 9.31
C LEU A 224 -18.48 -10.74 9.83
N GLY A 225 -18.80 -10.74 11.11
CA GLY A 225 -19.40 -11.89 11.77
C GLY A 225 -18.38 -12.93 12.17
N THR A 226 -18.83 -13.94 12.93
CA THR A 226 -17.95 -15.03 13.36
C THR A 226 -17.47 -15.83 12.15
N PRO A 227 -16.15 -16.06 12.02
CA PRO A 227 -15.65 -16.89 10.92
C PRO A 227 -16.15 -18.33 11.04
N THR A 228 -16.44 -18.96 9.91
CA THR A 228 -16.76 -20.38 9.85
C THR A 228 -15.51 -21.23 10.10
N ARG A 229 -15.71 -22.51 10.40
CA ARG A 229 -14.58 -23.45 10.52
C ARG A 229 -13.77 -23.55 9.24
N GLU A 230 -14.42 -23.54 8.10
CA GLU A 230 -13.80 -23.56 6.76
C GLU A 230 -12.96 -22.31 6.55
N GLU A 231 -13.47 -21.15 6.91
CA GLU A 231 -12.74 -19.88 6.83
C GLU A 231 -11.50 -19.88 7.74
N ILE A 232 -11.63 -20.39 8.96
CA ILE A 232 -10.49 -20.52 9.90
C ILE A 232 -9.44 -21.45 9.32
N LYS A 233 -9.82 -22.58 8.72
CA LYS A 233 -8.89 -23.49 8.05
C LYS A 233 -8.18 -22.87 6.86
N CYS A 234 -8.87 -22.01 6.09
CA CYS A 234 -8.26 -21.26 5.00
C CYS A 234 -7.23 -20.23 5.50
N MET A 235 -7.43 -19.68 6.70
CA MET A 235 -6.52 -18.72 7.31
C MET A 235 -5.32 -19.43 7.96
N ASN A 236 -5.56 -20.43 8.80
CA ASN A 236 -4.53 -21.21 9.46
C ASN A 236 -5.00 -22.66 9.70
N PRO A 237 -4.53 -23.64 8.91
CA PRO A 237 -4.92 -25.05 9.06
C PRO A 237 -4.53 -25.65 10.42
N ASN A 238 -3.54 -25.08 11.09
CA ASN A 238 -3.05 -25.57 12.39
C ASN A 238 -3.82 -24.99 13.57
N TYR A 239 -4.74 -24.06 13.33
CA TYR A 239 -5.55 -23.48 14.41
C TYR A 239 -6.72 -24.40 14.76
N THR A 240 -6.83 -24.78 16.03
CA THR A 240 -7.78 -25.78 16.50
C THR A 240 -8.81 -25.25 17.50
N GLU A 241 -8.66 -24.01 17.95
CA GLU A 241 -9.61 -23.37 18.85
C GLU A 241 -10.73 -22.71 18.07
N PHE A 242 -11.99 -23.12 18.30
CA PHE A 242 -13.15 -22.61 17.56
C PHE A 242 -14.20 -21.96 18.47
N LYS A 243 -13.82 -21.58 19.69
CA LYS A 243 -14.71 -20.93 20.65
C LYS A 243 -14.71 -19.42 20.44
N PHE A 244 -15.65 -18.95 19.61
CA PHE A 244 -15.88 -17.54 19.37
C PHE A 244 -17.32 -17.16 19.68
N PRO A 245 -17.59 -15.89 20.10
CA PRO A 245 -18.95 -15.39 20.16
C PRO A 245 -19.62 -15.54 18.79
N GLN A 246 -20.85 -16.05 18.75
CA GLN A 246 -21.61 -16.19 17.51
C GLN A 246 -22.28 -14.86 17.17
N ILE A 247 -21.65 -14.10 16.28
CA ILE A 247 -22.08 -12.77 15.83
C ILE A 247 -22.36 -12.83 14.34
N LYS A 248 -23.51 -12.30 13.93
CA LYS A 248 -23.83 -12.14 12.50
C LYS A 248 -23.07 -10.98 11.90
N ALA A 249 -22.70 -11.11 10.62
CA ALA A 249 -22.08 -10.03 9.86
C ALA A 249 -22.96 -8.78 9.89
N HIS A 250 -22.33 -7.63 10.13
CA HIS A 250 -22.99 -6.33 10.08
C HIS A 250 -23.05 -5.85 8.62
N PRO A 251 -24.19 -5.46 8.08
CA PRO A 251 -24.27 -4.99 6.70
C PRO A 251 -23.40 -3.76 6.45
N TRP A 252 -22.68 -3.74 5.33
CA TRP A 252 -21.75 -2.66 5.01
C TRP A 252 -22.39 -1.28 4.98
N HIS A 253 -23.64 -1.14 4.52
CA HIS A 253 -24.35 0.14 4.52
C HIS A 253 -24.60 0.68 5.93
N LYS A 254 -24.66 -0.19 6.94
CA LYS A 254 -24.77 0.21 8.36
C LYS A 254 -23.39 0.53 8.95
N VAL A 255 -22.34 -0.19 8.52
CA VAL A 255 -20.97 0.07 8.96
C VAL A 255 -20.56 1.49 8.61
N PHE A 256 -20.79 1.91 7.38
CA PHE A 256 -20.36 3.23 6.90
C PHE A 256 -21.31 4.38 7.28
N GLN A 257 -22.52 4.10 7.77
CA GLN A 257 -23.51 5.07 8.26
C GLN A 257 -23.74 6.28 7.34
N LYS A 258 -23.31 6.21 6.10
CA LYS A 258 -23.42 7.22 5.06
C LYS A 258 -23.94 6.61 3.78
N LYS A 259 -24.61 7.45 2.99
CA LYS A 259 -25.00 7.05 1.64
C LYS A 259 -23.76 7.04 0.74
N LEU A 260 -23.04 5.92 0.73
CA LEU A 260 -21.95 5.66 -0.20
C LEU A 260 -22.46 4.97 -1.47
N PRO A 261 -21.76 5.11 -2.61
CA PRO A 261 -22.06 4.32 -3.78
C PRO A 261 -22.00 2.82 -3.47
N PRO A 262 -22.90 1.98 -4.02
CA PRO A 262 -22.82 0.54 -3.82
C PRO A 262 -21.47 -0.07 -4.22
N GLU A 263 -20.82 0.49 -5.23
CA GLU A 263 -19.50 0.04 -5.70
C GLU A 263 -18.40 0.20 -4.64
N ALA A 264 -18.48 1.24 -3.81
CA ALA A 264 -17.51 1.44 -2.72
C ALA A 264 -17.62 0.32 -1.68
N MET A 265 -18.85 -0.02 -1.28
CA MET A 265 -19.11 -1.10 -0.32
C MET A 265 -18.75 -2.47 -0.91
N ASP A 266 -19.05 -2.69 -2.20
CA ASP A 266 -18.71 -3.93 -2.89
C ASP A 266 -17.19 -4.13 -2.93
N LEU A 267 -16.42 -3.11 -3.29
CA LEU A 267 -14.96 -3.22 -3.33
C LEU A 267 -14.36 -3.50 -1.94
N VAL A 268 -14.80 -2.77 -0.91
CA VAL A 268 -14.37 -3.03 0.47
C VAL A 268 -14.64 -4.49 0.85
N SER A 269 -15.83 -5.00 0.52
CA SER A 269 -16.17 -6.39 0.82
C SER A 269 -15.27 -7.41 0.11
N ARG A 270 -14.77 -7.09 -1.08
CA ARG A 270 -13.85 -7.96 -1.83
C ARG A 270 -12.43 -7.99 -1.26
N PHE A 271 -12.00 -6.92 -0.61
CA PHE A 271 -10.75 -6.89 0.13
C PHE A 271 -10.85 -7.62 1.49
N LEU A 272 -11.97 -7.41 2.19
CA LEU A 272 -12.14 -7.84 3.58
C LEU A 272 -12.89 -9.17 3.66
N GLN A 273 -12.25 -10.21 3.17
CA GLN A 273 -12.70 -11.60 3.28
C GLN A 273 -11.82 -12.35 4.28
N TYR A 274 -12.40 -13.22 5.11
CA TYR A 274 -11.62 -14.08 6.00
C TYR A 274 -10.69 -15.00 5.23
N SER A 275 -11.23 -15.70 4.22
CA SER A 275 -10.41 -16.55 3.36
C SER A 275 -9.49 -15.69 2.47
N PRO A 276 -8.18 -15.83 2.58
CA PRO A 276 -7.24 -15.12 1.71
C PRO A 276 -7.48 -15.40 0.22
N ASP A 277 -7.92 -16.60 -0.12
CA ASP A 277 -8.17 -17.02 -1.50
C ASP A 277 -9.40 -16.34 -2.12
N LEU A 278 -10.34 -15.85 -1.29
CA LEU A 278 -11.54 -15.16 -1.75
C LEU A 278 -11.35 -13.65 -1.90
N ARG A 279 -10.25 -13.11 -1.42
CA ARG A 279 -9.94 -11.69 -1.64
C ARG A 279 -9.62 -11.45 -3.11
N CYS A 280 -10.05 -10.31 -3.64
CA CYS A 280 -9.63 -9.92 -4.98
C CYS A 280 -8.11 -9.73 -5.04
N THR A 281 -7.52 -10.05 -6.17
CA THR A 281 -6.13 -9.68 -6.47
C THR A 281 -6.02 -8.17 -6.69
N ALA A 282 -4.82 -7.64 -6.63
CA ALA A 282 -4.59 -6.22 -6.89
C ALA A 282 -5.01 -5.81 -8.30
N MET A 283 -4.75 -6.65 -9.30
CA MET A 283 -5.15 -6.40 -10.69
C MET A 283 -6.67 -6.46 -10.86
N GLU A 284 -7.34 -7.42 -10.26
CA GLU A 284 -8.81 -7.50 -10.26
C GLU A 284 -9.43 -6.25 -9.60
N ALA A 285 -8.84 -5.76 -8.51
CA ALA A 285 -9.29 -4.53 -7.87
C ALA A 285 -9.19 -3.33 -8.81
N CYS A 286 -8.10 -3.20 -9.59
CA CYS A 286 -7.94 -2.11 -10.56
C CYS A 286 -9.05 -2.06 -11.62
N MET A 287 -9.67 -3.19 -11.92
CA MET A 287 -10.78 -3.28 -12.90
C MET A 287 -12.16 -3.03 -12.28
N HIS A 288 -12.24 -2.88 -10.97
CA HIS A 288 -13.51 -2.75 -10.28
C HIS A 288 -14.28 -1.49 -10.71
N PRO A 289 -15.62 -1.57 -10.85
CA PRO A 289 -16.47 -0.44 -11.27
C PRO A 289 -16.36 0.82 -10.39
N PHE A 290 -15.92 0.69 -9.14
CA PHE A 290 -15.66 1.82 -8.25
C PHE A 290 -14.69 2.84 -8.87
N PHE A 291 -13.79 2.40 -9.74
CA PHE A 291 -12.79 3.21 -10.41
C PHE A 291 -13.21 3.71 -11.82
N ASP A 292 -14.42 3.41 -12.27
CA ASP A 292 -14.85 3.77 -13.64
C ASP A 292 -14.84 5.27 -13.89
N GLU A 293 -15.14 6.09 -12.87
CA GLU A 293 -15.01 7.55 -12.97
C GLU A 293 -13.58 7.99 -13.33
N LEU A 294 -12.57 7.27 -12.87
CA LEU A 294 -11.17 7.57 -13.18
C LEU A 294 -10.82 7.29 -14.65
N ARG A 295 -11.59 6.45 -15.32
CA ARG A 295 -11.43 6.09 -16.74
C ARG A 295 -12.11 7.05 -17.69
N ASP A 296 -12.98 7.92 -17.17
CA ASP A 296 -13.63 8.96 -17.97
C ASP A 296 -12.61 10.06 -18.32
N PRO A 297 -12.39 10.36 -19.61
CA PRO A 297 -11.42 11.38 -20.02
C PRO A 297 -11.77 12.79 -19.55
N ASN A 298 -13.03 13.05 -19.18
CA ASN A 298 -13.51 14.35 -18.72
C ASN A 298 -13.35 14.55 -17.20
N THR A 299 -13.03 13.50 -16.45
CA THR A 299 -12.85 13.62 -15.00
C THR A 299 -11.65 14.49 -14.66
N ARG A 300 -11.85 15.41 -13.72
CA ARG A 300 -10.84 16.34 -13.22
C ARG A 300 -10.77 16.28 -11.69
N LEU A 301 -9.62 16.70 -11.16
CA LEU A 301 -9.49 16.97 -9.74
C LEU A 301 -10.43 18.12 -9.32
N PRO A 302 -10.81 18.22 -8.03
CA PRO A 302 -11.63 19.33 -7.54
C PRO A 302 -11.07 20.73 -7.84
N ASN A 303 -9.76 20.86 -8.01
CA ASN A 303 -9.09 22.10 -8.40
C ASN A 303 -9.06 22.34 -9.92
N GLY A 304 -9.74 21.53 -10.72
CA GLY A 304 -9.81 21.61 -12.18
C GLY A 304 -8.61 21.02 -12.93
N ARG A 305 -7.57 20.56 -12.23
CA ARG A 305 -6.42 19.92 -12.85
C ARG A 305 -6.75 18.52 -13.38
N PRO A 306 -6.01 18.03 -14.39
CA PRO A 306 -6.15 16.64 -14.83
C PRO A 306 -5.74 15.66 -13.72
N LEU A 307 -6.24 14.45 -13.80
CA LEU A 307 -5.81 13.35 -12.93
C LEU A 307 -4.33 13.02 -13.16
N PRO A 308 -3.62 12.49 -12.15
CA PRO A 308 -2.28 11.95 -12.36
C PRO A 308 -2.31 10.80 -13.36
N PRO A 309 -1.16 10.42 -13.95
CA PRO A 309 -1.09 9.25 -14.84
C PRO A 309 -1.51 7.97 -14.10
N LEU A 310 -2.60 7.34 -14.56
CA LEU A 310 -3.17 6.14 -13.93
C LEU A 310 -3.09 4.90 -14.83
N PHE A 311 -2.97 5.09 -16.15
CA PHE A 311 -3.11 4.04 -17.14
C PHE A 311 -1.90 3.88 -18.06
N ASN A 312 -0.78 4.48 -17.69
CA ASN A 312 0.51 4.36 -18.39
C ASN A 312 1.22 3.05 -18.00
N PHE A 313 0.52 1.93 -18.16
CA PHE A 313 1.07 0.60 -17.87
C PHE A 313 2.26 0.28 -18.75
N ARG A 314 3.29 -0.29 -18.16
CA ARG A 314 4.44 -0.83 -18.87
C ARG A 314 4.15 -2.27 -19.32
N SER A 315 4.87 -2.75 -20.33
CA SER A 315 4.69 -4.12 -20.87
C SER A 315 4.79 -5.18 -19.78
N GLN A 316 5.71 -5.03 -18.83
CA GLN A 316 5.87 -6.00 -17.72
C GLN A 316 4.65 -6.07 -16.79
N GLU A 317 3.95 -4.94 -16.58
CA GLU A 317 2.73 -4.93 -15.75
C GLU A 317 1.57 -5.67 -16.43
N LEU A 318 1.56 -5.71 -17.75
CA LEU A 318 0.51 -6.33 -18.56
C LEU A 318 0.88 -7.74 -19.08
N ASN A 319 2.08 -8.21 -18.76
CA ASN A 319 2.53 -9.52 -19.20
C ASN A 319 1.63 -10.64 -18.65
N GLY A 320 1.16 -11.51 -19.54
CA GLY A 320 0.25 -12.59 -19.17
C GLY A 320 -1.20 -12.18 -18.92
N ILE A 321 -1.53 -10.90 -19.10
CA ILE A 321 -2.91 -10.39 -18.96
C ILE A 321 -3.63 -10.58 -20.31
N PRO A 322 -4.82 -11.22 -20.32
CA PRO A 322 -5.59 -11.37 -21.55
C PRO A 322 -5.96 -10.03 -22.20
N PRO A 323 -5.99 -9.93 -23.54
CA PRO A 323 -6.30 -8.67 -24.24
C PRO A 323 -7.63 -8.02 -23.82
N GLU A 324 -8.67 -8.81 -23.59
CA GLU A 324 -9.98 -8.34 -23.14
C GLU A 324 -9.92 -7.72 -21.74
N VAL A 325 -9.02 -8.19 -20.88
CA VAL A 325 -8.78 -7.63 -19.55
C VAL A 325 -8.04 -6.30 -19.69
N VAL A 326 -7.03 -6.23 -20.56
CA VAL A 326 -6.30 -4.98 -20.84
C VAL A 326 -7.25 -3.90 -21.37
N GLU A 327 -8.19 -4.26 -22.25
CA GLU A 327 -9.19 -3.33 -22.78
C GLU A 327 -10.11 -2.75 -21.71
N ARG A 328 -10.44 -3.55 -20.70
CA ARG A 328 -11.24 -3.09 -19.55
C ARG A 328 -10.43 -2.24 -18.58
N LEU A 329 -9.16 -2.60 -18.38
CA LEU A 329 -8.24 -1.93 -17.45
C LEU A 329 -7.82 -0.55 -17.96
N VAL A 330 -7.44 -0.47 -19.25
CA VAL A 330 -6.89 0.74 -19.87
C VAL A 330 -7.94 1.38 -20.80
N PRO A 331 -8.43 2.59 -20.49
CA PRO A 331 -9.42 3.25 -21.32
C PRO A 331 -8.85 3.61 -22.71
N GLU A 332 -9.73 3.70 -23.70
CA GLU A 332 -9.34 3.91 -25.10
C GLU A 332 -8.46 5.16 -25.32
N HIS A 333 -8.79 6.26 -24.67
CA HIS A 333 -8.01 7.48 -24.80
C HIS A 333 -6.56 7.32 -24.31
N ALA A 334 -6.33 6.52 -23.25
CA ALA A 334 -4.99 6.22 -22.73
C ALA A 334 -4.25 5.24 -23.66
N ARG A 335 -4.95 4.27 -24.25
CA ARG A 335 -4.35 3.36 -25.25
C ARG A 335 -3.88 4.13 -26.48
N ARG A 336 -4.65 5.09 -26.96
CA ARG A 336 -4.26 5.95 -28.08
C ARG A 336 -3.02 6.78 -27.76
N GLN A 337 -2.92 7.38 -26.57
CA GLN A 337 -1.74 8.12 -26.13
C GLN A 337 -0.48 7.23 -26.07
N ASN A 338 -0.60 6.03 -25.55
CA ASN A 338 0.51 5.08 -25.46
C ASN A 338 1.01 4.66 -26.86
N LEU A 339 0.11 4.47 -27.83
CA LEU A 339 0.48 4.20 -29.22
C LEU A 339 1.21 5.39 -29.87
N PHE A 340 0.77 6.62 -29.61
CA PHE A 340 1.45 7.83 -30.11
C PHE A 340 2.85 8.00 -29.53
N MET A 341 3.04 7.65 -28.26
CA MET A 341 4.36 7.71 -27.61
C MET A 341 5.30 6.65 -28.15
N ALA A 342 4.81 5.41 -28.41
CA ALA A 342 5.59 4.33 -28.99
C ALA A 342 6.02 4.58 -30.46
N LEU A 343 5.29 5.42 -31.19
CA LEU A 343 5.64 5.80 -32.56
C LEU A 343 6.65 6.96 -32.64
N ARG A 344 6.95 7.60 -31.51
CA ARG A 344 7.93 8.71 -31.42
C ARG A 344 9.28 8.29 -30.83
N THR A 345 9.41 7.06 -30.38
CA THR A 345 10.66 6.44 -29.92
C THR A 345 11.20 5.49 -30.98
#